data_381abee90173b2f5951d15323c25e65e
#
_entry.id   381abee90173b2f5951d15323c25e65e
#
_cell.length_a   1.000
_cell.length_b   1.000
_cell.length_c   1.000
_cell.angle_alpha   90.00
_cell.angle_beta   90.00
_cell.angle_gamma   90.00
#
_symmetry.space_group_name_H-M   'P 1'
#
loop_
_entity.id
_entity.type
_entity.pdbx_description
1 polymer ?
#
loop_
_entity_poly.entity_id
_entity_poly.type
_entity_poly.pdbx_seq_one_letter_code
_entity_poly.pdbx_strand_id
1 'polypeptide(L)'
;MMQFYKKRDFGTFITDSFNFFKLYGKNYFKNFMLLNGLLLILMVVVIVFGYKEFLGAFFGSNMAGQSYYFEQFLSDNTGMLVVCGILLFILSSALMIVNFLFPVFYMKRVAEGQTNIKADDILSDFKANGKKVTAAYFGLTFLVLPVAFVIFGISYILVFILIGLVVMLFVVPNLFNIILFFCFDYFNGKKGFFESLSYAIRSQFSYKNGRENSPYWKYWGATIIMMVLFYIVSVFFTSVPMILFFIKLSTTAPDAQFEQNPFAGSFGILFFMIYGISSVISTLLMNVLYVNSGLMYYDSRTDLHQKMELAEIDTIGINE
;
A
#
# COMPACT_ATOMS: atom_id res chain seq x y z
N MET A 1 27.05 2.92 -2.25
CA MET A 1 25.78 3.61 -2.52
C MET A 1 25.00 2.80 -3.55
N MET A 2 23.66 2.76 -3.50
CA MET A 2 22.89 1.99 -4.48
C MET A 2 22.68 2.82 -5.74
N GLN A 3 22.99 2.27 -6.92
CA GLN A 3 22.73 2.92 -8.20
C GLN A 3 21.25 2.74 -8.57
N PHE A 4 20.53 3.86 -8.76
CA PHE A 4 19.09 3.84 -9.09
C PHE A 4 18.86 3.73 -10.58
N TYR A 5 19.46 4.61 -11.38
CA TYR A 5 19.31 4.65 -12.83
C TYR A 5 20.23 3.61 -13.50
N LYS A 6 19.82 2.36 -13.45
CA LYS A 6 20.51 1.26 -14.13
C LYS A 6 19.48 0.26 -14.67
N LYS A 7 19.88 -0.50 -15.67
CA LYS A 7 19.10 -1.61 -16.19
C LYS A 7 19.14 -2.77 -15.20
N ARG A 8 17.97 -3.36 -14.93
CA ARG A 8 17.81 -4.49 -14.04
C ARG A 8 17.15 -5.65 -14.76
N ASP A 9 17.57 -6.86 -14.45
CA ASP A 9 16.85 -8.07 -14.77
C ASP A 9 15.81 -8.43 -13.69
N PHE A 10 15.06 -9.49 -13.93
CA PHE A 10 14.03 -9.97 -13.03
C PHE A 10 14.54 -10.26 -11.60
N GLY A 11 15.66 -11.02 -11.49
CA GLY A 11 16.23 -11.37 -10.18
C GLY A 11 16.79 -10.16 -9.44
N THR A 12 17.37 -9.23 -10.19
CA THR A 12 17.96 -8.00 -9.64
C THR A 12 16.91 -7.10 -9.00
N PHE A 13 15.65 -7.06 -9.50
CA PHE A 13 14.59 -6.29 -8.82
C PHE A 13 14.32 -6.80 -7.41
N ILE A 14 14.28 -8.13 -7.24
CA ILE A 14 14.03 -8.75 -5.95
C ILE A 14 15.20 -8.49 -5.00
N THR A 15 16.42 -8.80 -5.45
CA THR A 15 17.64 -8.65 -4.63
C THR A 15 17.93 -7.19 -4.28
N ASP A 16 17.75 -6.25 -5.23
CA ASP A 16 17.95 -4.83 -4.99
C ASP A 16 16.88 -4.25 -4.05
N SER A 17 15.65 -4.77 -4.06
CA SER A 17 14.63 -4.36 -3.09
C SER A 17 15.04 -4.69 -1.65
N PHE A 18 15.55 -5.90 -1.41
CA PHE A 18 16.07 -6.27 -0.09
C PHE A 18 17.37 -5.52 0.25
N ASN A 19 18.27 -5.34 -0.71
CA ASN A 19 19.49 -4.56 -0.53
C ASN A 19 19.20 -3.10 -0.17
N PHE A 20 18.15 -2.51 -0.73
CA PHE A 20 17.71 -1.17 -0.34
C PHE A 20 17.42 -1.10 1.16
N PHE A 21 16.65 -2.04 1.70
CA PHE A 21 16.36 -2.05 3.14
C PHE A 21 17.56 -2.44 3.99
N LYS A 22 18.48 -3.26 3.48
CA LYS A 22 19.74 -3.55 4.16
C LYS A 22 20.60 -2.29 4.31
N LEU A 23 20.61 -1.41 3.31
CA LEU A 23 21.41 -0.18 3.30
C LEU A 23 20.71 0.98 4.00
N TYR A 24 19.42 1.17 3.76
CA TYR A 24 18.69 2.36 4.16
C TYR A 24 17.54 2.08 5.14
N GLY A 25 17.18 0.83 5.40
CA GLY A 25 15.97 0.43 6.11
C GLY A 25 15.84 1.04 7.49
N LYS A 26 16.92 1.12 8.28
CA LYS A 26 16.89 1.75 9.61
C LYS A 26 16.46 3.23 9.54
N ASN A 27 17.05 3.99 8.62
CA ASN A 27 16.69 5.40 8.42
C ASN A 27 15.30 5.52 7.78
N TYR A 28 14.98 4.68 6.80
CA TYR A 28 13.70 4.62 6.11
C TYR A 28 12.54 4.41 7.09
N PHE A 29 12.54 3.32 7.84
CA PHE A 29 11.44 3.00 8.77
C PHE A 29 11.37 3.93 9.96
N LYS A 30 12.51 4.46 10.44
CA LYS A 30 12.50 5.52 11.45
C LYS A 30 11.71 6.74 10.98
N ASN A 31 12.01 7.26 9.78
CA ASN A 31 11.32 8.43 9.23
C ASN A 31 9.88 8.13 8.83
N PHE A 32 9.61 6.92 8.31
CA PHE A 32 8.26 6.46 8.03
C PHE A 32 7.39 6.46 9.29
N MET A 33 7.89 5.92 10.39
CA MET A 33 7.17 5.90 11.67
C MET A 33 7.01 7.28 12.29
N LEU A 34 7.97 8.18 12.13
CA LEU A 34 7.84 9.56 12.58
C LEU A 34 6.71 10.31 11.87
N LEU A 35 6.51 10.07 10.57
CA LEU A 35 5.45 10.71 9.78
C LEU A 35 4.11 9.99 9.87
N ASN A 36 4.12 8.66 9.90
CA ASN A 36 2.92 7.82 9.82
C ASN A 36 2.47 7.26 11.17
N GLY A 37 3.35 7.21 12.16
CA GLY A 37 3.11 6.49 13.42
C GLY A 37 1.87 6.99 14.16
N LEU A 38 1.69 8.31 14.25
CA LEU A 38 0.49 8.89 14.88
C LEU A 38 -0.79 8.48 14.13
N LEU A 39 -0.79 8.55 12.80
CA LEU A 39 -1.93 8.14 11.98
C LEU A 39 -2.25 6.65 12.14
N LEU A 40 -1.22 5.80 12.20
CA LEU A 40 -1.37 4.36 12.42
C LEU A 40 -1.94 4.07 13.82
N ILE A 41 -1.47 4.75 14.87
CA ILE A 41 -2.01 4.61 16.22
C ILE A 41 -3.49 5.05 16.25
N LEU A 42 -3.82 6.19 15.67
CA LEU A 42 -5.21 6.67 15.59
C LEU A 42 -6.09 5.68 14.82
N MET A 43 -5.59 5.10 13.73
CA MET A 43 -6.32 4.08 12.98
C MET A 43 -6.58 2.83 13.83
N VAL A 44 -5.58 2.35 14.59
CA VAL A 44 -5.77 1.22 15.54
C VAL A 44 -6.82 1.56 16.59
N VAL A 45 -6.80 2.76 17.15
CA VAL A 45 -7.81 3.21 18.13
C VAL A 45 -9.22 3.17 17.52
N VAL A 46 -9.39 3.70 16.31
CA VAL A 46 -10.69 3.69 15.63
C VAL A 46 -11.14 2.25 15.29
N ILE A 47 -10.20 1.37 14.91
CA ILE A 47 -10.49 -0.05 14.71
C ILE A 47 -10.95 -0.70 16.01
N VAL A 48 -10.22 -0.51 17.11
CA VAL A 48 -10.55 -1.14 18.40
C VAL A 48 -11.92 -0.70 18.92
N PHE A 49 -12.20 0.59 18.89
CA PHE A 49 -13.44 1.12 19.48
C PHE A 49 -14.62 1.15 18.49
N GLY A 50 -14.38 1.51 17.23
CA GLY A 50 -15.44 1.61 16.23
C GLY A 50 -15.88 0.26 15.68
N TYR A 51 -14.94 -0.57 15.22
CA TYR A 51 -15.28 -1.89 14.67
C TYR A 51 -15.78 -2.88 15.72
N LYS A 52 -15.26 -2.82 16.94
CA LYS A 52 -15.72 -3.69 18.03
C LYS A 52 -17.23 -3.53 18.26
N GLU A 53 -17.70 -2.30 18.43
CA GLU A 53 -19.14 -2.04 18.68
C GLU A 53 -19.99 -2.38 17.45
N PHE A 54 -19.56 -1.99 16.27
CA PHE A 54 -20.28 -2.26 15.02
C PHE A 54 -20.39 -3.78 14.74
N LEU A 55 -19.25 -4.49 14.71
CA LEU A 55 -19.24 -5.93 14.44
C LEU A 55 -19.89 -6.72 15.59
N GLY A 56 -19.77 -6.24 16.82
CA GLY A 56 -20.44 -6.82 17.97
C GLY A 56 -21.96 -6.78 17.81
N ALA A 57 -22.52 -5.64 17.41
CA ALA A 57 -23.96 -5.50 17.15
C ALA A 57 -24.39 -6.35 15.93
N PHE A 58 -23.59 -6.32 14.84
CA PHE A 58 -23.89 -7.06 13.63
C PHE A 58 -23.91 -8.57 13.85
N PHE A 59 -22.84 -9.14 14.45
CA PHE A 59 -22.78 -10.59 14.71
C PHE A 59 -23.73 -11.03 15.81
N GLY A 60 -23.87 -10.24 16.87
CA GLY A 60 -24.79 -10.56 17.96
C GLY A 60 -26.24 -10.66 17.48
N SER A 61 -26.72 -9.71 16.67
CA SER A 61 -28.09 -9.72 16.14
C SER A 61 -28.32 -10.83 15.11
N ASN A 62 -27.37 -11.08 14.21
CA ASN A 62 -27.51 -12.11 13.18
C ASN A 62 -27.44 -13.52 13.76
N MET A 63 -26.56 -13.78 14.73
CA MET A 63 -26.47 -15.07 15.41
C MET A 63 -27.71 -15.38 16.27
N ALA A 64 -28.33 -14.36 16.87
CA ALA A 64 -29.58 -14.50 17.60
C ALA A 64 -30.85 -14.59 16.72
N GLY A 65 -30.68 -14.49 15.38
CA GLY A 65 -31.80 -14.46 14.43
C GLY A 65 -32.70 -13.22 14.54
N GLN A 66 -32.19 -12.15 15.13
CA GLN A 66 -32.94 -10.94 15.46
C GLN A 66 -32.35 -9.71 14.79
N SER A 67 -32.48 -9.62 13.45
CA SER A 67 -31.97 -8.48 12.66
C SER A 67 -32.46 -7.10 13.14
N TYR A 68 -33.61 -7.07 13.81
CA TYR A 68 -34.18 -5.87 14.43
C TYR A 68 -33.20 -5.17 15.39
N TYR A 69 -32.43 -5.89 16.16
CA TYR A 69 -31.47 -5.29 17.10
C TYR A 69 -30.33 -4.57 16.38
N PHE A 70 -29.93 -5.04 15.21
CA PHE A 70 -28.93 -4.34 14.41
C PHE A 70 -29.47 -3.04 13.80
N GLU A 71 -30.73 -3.07 13.31
CA GLU A 71 -31.41 -1.88 12.81
C GLU A 71 -31.61 -0.84 13.92
N GLN A 72 -31.99 -1.28 15.11
CA GLN A 72 -32.10 -0.42 16.27
C GLN A 72 -30.74 0.17 16.66
N PHE A 73 -29.66 -0.66 16.70
CA PHE A 73 -28.30 -0.19 16.96
C PHE A 73 -27.89 0.91 15.96
N LEU A 74 -28.16 0.72 14.67
CA LEU A 74 -27.88 1.74 13.63
C LEU A 74 -28.64 3.03 13.88
N SER A 75 -29.94 2.92 14.21
CA SER A 75 -30.80 4.07 14.51
C SER A 75 -30.32 4.85 15.72
N ASP A 76 -30.09 4.14 16.84
CA ASP A 76 -29.73 4.75 18.11
C ASP A 76 -28.31 5.36 18.09
N ASN A 77 -27.40 4.84 17.23
CA ASN A 77 -26.00 5.25 17.14
C ASN A 77 -25.66 5.99 15.85
N THR A 78 -26.62 6.46 15.08
CA THR A 78 -26.40 7.13 13.78
C THR A 78 -25.35 8.23 13.87
N GLY A 79 -25.44 9.11 14.88
CA GLY A 79 -24.49 10.22 15.07
C GLY A 79 -23.05 9.72 15.30
N MET A 80 -22.87 8.72 16.15
CA MET A 80 -21.56 8.09 16.40
C MET A 80 -21.01 7.44 15.13
N LEU A 81 -21.83 6.69 14.41
CA LEU A 81 -21.43 6.00 13.16
C LEU A 81 -21.00 6.98 12.08
N VAL A 82 -21.72 8.10 11.92
CA VAL A 82 -21.35 9.16 10.97
C VAL A 82 -20.01 9.79 11.35
N VAL A 83 -19.79 10.13 12.62
CA VAL A 83 -18.51 10.68 13.08
C VAL A 83 -17.38 9.68 12.87
N CYS A 84 -17.55 8.41 13.27
CA CYS A 84 -16.57 7.36 13.04
C CYS A 84 -16.27 7.17 11.55
N GLY A 85 -17.28 7.19 10.69
CA GLY A 85 -17.14 7.07 9.24
C GLY A 85 -16.32 8.23 8.64
N ILE A 86 -16.59 9.46 9.06
CA ILE A 86 -15.81 10.63 8.64
C ILE A 86 -14.37 10.54 9.12
N LEU A 87 -14.14 10.17 10.38
CA LEU A 87 -12.80 10.00 10.92
C LEU A 87 -12.03 8.90 10.18
N LEU A 88 -12.66 7.75 9.93
CA LEU A 88 -12.07 6.67 9.14
C LEU A 88 -11.71 7.13 7.73
N PHE A 89 -12.60 7.89 7.07
CA PHE A 89 -12.33 8.42 5.74
C PHE A 89 -11.12 9.37 5.74
N ILE A 90 -11.05 10.31 6.68
CA ILE A 90 -9.94 11.27 6.79
C ILE A 90 -8.63 10.54 7.11
N LEU A 91 -8.63 9.63 8.09
CA LEU A 91 -7.43 8.87 8.49
C LEU A 91 -6.95 7.96 7.36
N SER A 92 -7.86 7.24 6.69
CA SER A 92 -7.53 6.37 5.56
C SER A 92 -6.95 7.16 4.39
N SER A 93 -7.52 8.34 4.09
CA SER A 93 -7.02 9.23 3.04
C SER A 93 -5.61 9.74 3.36
N ALA A 94 -5.39 10.18 4.59
CA ALA A 94 -4.07 10.65 5.04
C ALA A 94 -3.03 9.52 5.01
N LEU A 95 -3.39 8.32 5.52
CA LEU A 95 -2.53 7.14 5.47
C LEU A 95 -2.21 6.73 4.03
N MET A 96 -3.21 6.73 3.14
CA MET A 96 -3.01 6.43 1.72
C MET A 96 -2.00 7.39 1.09
N ILE A 97 -2.17 8.70 1.29
CA ILE A 97 -1.26 9.72 0.75
C ILE A 97 0.17 9.49 1.25
N VAL A 98 0.36 9.32 2.56
CA VAL A 98 1.70 9.14 3.13
C VAL A 98 2.30 7.80 2.68
N ASN A 99 1.55 6.71 2.69
CA ASN A 99 2.04 5.39 2.30
C ASN A 99 2.52 5.34 0.84
N PHE A 100 1.81 5.98 -0.09
CA PHE A 100 2.22 6.01 -1.50
C PHE A 100 3.34 7.00 -1.79
N LEU A 101 3.35 8.15 -1.13
CA LEU A 101 4.30 9.22 -1.49
C LEU A 101 5.57 9.23 -0.65
N PHE A 102 5.55 8.68 0.58
CA PHE A 102 6.77 8.57 1.38
C PHE A 102 7.91 7.84 0.65
N PRO A 103 7.69 6.63 0.09
CA PRO A 103 8.73 5.94 -0.67
C PRO A 103 9.19 6.74 -1.90
N VAL A 104 8.30 7.47 -2.56
CA VAL A 104 8.65 8.32 -3.70
C VAL A 104 9.63 9.41 -3.31
N PHE A 105 9.31 10.19 -2.27
CA PHE A 105 10.18 11.28 -1.83
C PHE A 105 11.48 10.76 -1.20
N TYR A 106 11.40 9.68 -0.40
CA TYR A 106 12.58 9.09 0.19
C TYR A 106 13.56 8.56 -0.87
N MET A 107 13.07 7.72 -1.80
CA MET A 107 13.90 7.16 -2.87
C MET A 107 14.47 8.23 -3.79
N LYS A 108 13.72 9.30 -4.07
CA LYS A 108 14.21 10.45 -4.83
C LYS A 108 15.44 11.07 -4.15
N ARG A 109 15.38 11.34 -2.85
CA ARG A 109 16.50 11.93 -2.10
C ARG A 109 17.71 11.01 -2.06
N VAL A 110 17.49 9.68 -1.89
CA VAL A 110 18.59 8.71 -1.97
C VAL A 110 19.20 8.68 -3.37
N ALA A 111 18.39 8.74 -4.43
CA ALA A 111 18.86 8.79 -5.81
C ALA A 111 19.66 10.06 -6.15
N GLU A 112 19.37 11.17 -5.46
CA GLU A 112 20.10 12.44 -5.51
C GLU A 112 21.38 12.45 -4.63
N GLY A 113 21.71 11.31 -3.98
CA GLY A 113 22.94 11.17 -3.21
C GLY A 113 22.83 11.52 -1.72
N GLN A 114 21.62 11.80 -1.21
CA GLN A 114 21.46 12.12 0.21
C GLN A 114 21.51 10.85 1.07
N THR A 115 22.34 10.86 2.12
CA THR A 115 22.54 9.69 3.00
C THR A 115 21.85 9.84 4.36
N ASN A 116 21.67 11.09 4.86
CA ASN A 116 21.10 11.38 6.18
C ASN A 116 19.76 12.12 6.03
N ILE A 117 18.76 11.40 5.52
CA ILE A 117 17.41 11.93 5.30
C ILE A 117 16.67 11.99 6.64
N LYS A 118 16.02 13.12 6.93
CA LYS A 118 15.20 13.35 8.13
C LYS A 118 13.71 13.38 7.75
N ALA A 119 12.84 13.13 8.73
CA ALA A 119 11.38 13.22 8.55
C ALA A 119 10.96 14.63 8.09
N ASP A 120 11.59 15.69 8.63
CA ASP A 120 11.32 17.07 8.25
C ASP A 120 11.64 17.35 6.77
N ASP A 121 12.65 16.68 6.22
CA ASP A 121 12.99 16.79 4.81
C ASP A 121 11.85 16.26 3.94
N ILE A 122 11.34 15.07 4.27
CA ILE A 122 10.20 14.46 3.57
C ILE A 122 8.93 15.30 3.76
N LEU A 123 8.70 15.82 4.98
CA LEU A 123 7.56 16.70 5.24
C LEU A 123 7.63 18.00 4.43
N SER A 124 8.84 18.54 4.21
CA SER A 124 9.06 19.69 3.35
C SER A 124 8.70 19.39 1.90
N ASP A 125 8.99 18.16 1.40
CA ASP A 125 8.61 17.73 0.05
C ASP A 125 7.09 17.64 -0.09
N PHE A 126 6.38 17.10 0.93
CA PHE A 126 4.91 17.12 0.96
C PHE A 126 4.36 18.54 0.88
N LYS A 127 4.89 19.46 1.68
CA LYS A 127 4.46 20.86 1.71
C LYS A 127 4.75 21.57 0.38
N ALA A 128 5.95 21.42 -0.15
CA ALA A 128 6.35 22.02 -1.43
C ALA A 128 5.50 21.52 -2.62
N ASN A 129 5.04 20.27 -2.55
CA ASN A 129 4.23 19.64 -3.59
C ASN A 129 2.73 19.55 -3.23
N GLY A 130 2.23 20.32 -2.26
CA GLY A 130 0.85 20.20 -1.76
C GLY A 130 -0.22 20.20 -2.86
N LYS A 131 -0.15 21.12 -3.83
CA LYS A 131 -1.06 21.17 -4.98
C LYS A 131 -1.00 19.87 -5.82
N LYS A 132 0.21 19.35 -6.06
CA LYS A 132 0.39 18.08 -6.78
C LYS A 132 -0.13 16.89 -5.98
N VAL A 133 0.07 16.87 -4.67
CA VAL A 133 -0.45 15.82 -3.77
C VAL A 133 -1.98 15.79 -3.84
N THR A 134 -2.63 16.94 -3.72
CA THR A 134 -4.10 17.05 -3.83
C THR A 134 -4.58 16.61 -5.22
N ALA A 135 -3.94 17.07 -6.29
CA ALA A 135 -4.30 16.68 -7.65
C ALA A 135 -4.08 15.17 -7.90
N ALA A 136 -3.00 14.59 -7.38
CA ALA A 136 -2.75 13.14 -7.47
C ALA A 136 -3.80 12.35 -6.70
N TYR A 137 -4.12 12.75 -5.46
CA TYR A 137 -5.13 12.08 -4.64
C TYR A 137 -6.50 12.06 -5.32
N PHE A 138 -7.01 13.22 -5.71
CA PHE A 138 -8.32 13.31 -6.38
C PHE A 138 -8.30 12.64 -7.75
N GLY A 139 -7.24 12.82 -8.54
CA GLY A 139 -7.11 12.19 -9.86
C GLY A 139 -7.07 10.66 -9.77
N LEU A 140 -6.30 10.10 -8.85
CA LEU A 140 -6.29 8.64 -8.63
C LEU A 140 -7.64 8.15 -8.10
N THR A 141 -8.23 8.85 -7.12
CA THR A 141 -9.50 8.44 -6.50
C THR A 141 -10.68 8.51 -7.46
N PHE A 142 -10.79 9.56 -8.27
CA PHE A 142 -11.97 9.77 -9.12
C PHE A 142 -11.79 9.31 -10.57
N LEU A 143 -10.56 9.12 -11.06
CA LEU A 143 -10.32 8.64 -12.42
C LEU A 143 -9.82 7.19 -12.45
N VAL A 144 -8.80 6.87 -11.65
CA VAL A 144 -8.15 5.54 -11.73
C VAL A 144 -8.93 4.50 -10.93
N LEU A 145 -9.36 4.81 -9.71
CA LEU A 145 -10.10 3.85 -8.88
C LEU A 145 -11.43 3.40 -9.48
N PRO A 146 -12.30 4.28 -10.05
CA PRO A 146 -13.53 3.81 -10.68
C PRO A 146 -13.29 2.85 -11.84
N VAL A 147 -12.28 3.10 -12.66
CA VAL A 147 -11.88 2.19 -13.74
C VAL A 147 -11.40 0.86 -13.17
N ALA A 148 -10.57 0.90 -12.13
CA ALA A 148 -10.12 -0.30 -11.42
C ALA A 148 -11.29 -1.10 -10.83
N PHE A 149 -12.26 -0.43 -10.19
CA PHE A 149 -13.46 -1.10 -9.66
C PHE A 149 -14.31 -1.78 -10.74
N VAL A 150 -14.47 -1.16 -11.90
CA VAL A 150 -15.15 -1.80 -13.04
C VAL A 150 -14.42 -3.06 -13.49
N ILE A 151 -13.09 -2.98 -13.65
CA ILE A 151 -12.26 -4.13 -14.04
C ILE A 151 -12.34 -5.24 -12.98
N PHE A 152 -12.24 -4.90 -11.69
CA PHE A 152 -12.37 -5.85 -10.60
C PHE A 152 -13.77 -6.46 -10.53
N GLY A 153 -14.82 -5.68 -10.72
CA GLY A 153 -16.20 -6.15 -10.74
C GLY A 153 -16.44 -7.17 -11.85
N ILE A 154 -15.97 -6.89 -13.06
CA ILE A 154 -16.03 -7.83 -14.19
C ILE A 154 -15.20 -9.08 -13.87
N SER A 155 -13.97 -8.92 -13.36
CA SER A 155 -13.11 -10.04 -13.00
C SER A 155 -13.75 -10.93 -11.93
N TYR A 156 -14.41 -10.33 -10.93
CA TYR A 156 -15.12 -11.05 -9.87
C TYR A 156 -16.27 -11.90 -10.41
N ILE A 157 -17.08 -11.37 -11.34
CA ILE A 157 -18.13 -12.15 -12.02
C ILE A 157 -17.51 -13.33 -12.77
N LEU A 158 -16.39 -13.12 -13.46
CA LEU A 158 -15.69 -14.15 -14.22
C LEU A 158 -15.00 -15.20 -13.34
N VAL A 159 -14.88 -14.99 -12.02
CA VAL A 159 -14.32 -16.01 -11.07
C VAL A 159 -15.15 -17.29 -11.09
N PHE A 160 -16.47 -17.21 -11.27
CA PHE A 160 -17.35 -18.38 -11.35
C PHE A 160 -16.99 -19.36 -12.49
N ILE A 161 -16.29 -18.89 -13.52
CA ILE A 161 -15.78 -19.69 -14.63
C ILE A 161 -14.23 -19.79 -14.62
N LEU A 162 -13.59 -19.49 -13.47
CA LEU A 162 -12.15 -19.49 -13.21
C LEU A 162 -11.33 -18.48 -14.04
N ILE A 163 -11.89 -17.90 -15.09
CA ILE A 163 -11.20 -16.92 -15.94
C ILE A 163 -10.88 -15.65 -15.13
N GLY A 164 -11.76 -15.25 -14.22
CA GLY A 164 -11.56 -14.07 -13.39
C GLY A 164 -10.32 -14.12 -12.52
N LEU A 165 -9.93 -15.29 -12.00
CA LEU A 165 -8.69 -15.47 -11.25
C LEU A 165 -7.46 -15.17 -12.12
N VAL A 166 -7.48 -15.66 -13.35
CA VAL A 166 -6.39 -15.39 -14.32
C VAL A 166 -6.34 -13.90 -14.65
N VAL A 167 -7.49 -13.27 -14.91
CA VAL A 167 -7.56 -11.82 -15.16
C VAL A 167 -7.01 -11.04 -13.97
N MET A 168 -7.41 -11.36 -12.74
CA MET A 168 -6.92 -10.69 -11.53
C MET A 168 -5.40 -10.83 -11.37
N LEU A 169 -4.84 -12.00 -11.68
CA LEU A 169 -3.40 -12.26 -11.63
C LEU A 169 -2.60 -11.30 -12.52
N PHE A 170 -3.18 -10.88 -13.66
CA PHE A 170 -2.55 -9.90 -14.54
C PHE A 170 -2.89 -8.46 -14.16
N VAL A 171 -4.13 -8.19 -13.82
CA VAL A 171 -4.61 -6.80 -13.57
C VAL A 171 -4.02 -6.21 -12.29
N VAL A 172 -4.02 -6.97 -11.18
CA VAL A 172 -3.60 -6.45 -9.86
C VAL A 172 -2.15 -5.94 -9.86
N PRO A 173 -1.14 -6.71 -10.32
CA PRO A 173 0.24 -6.23 -10.33
C PRO A 173 0.45 -5.05 -11.28
N ASN A 174 -0.21 -5.06 -12.42
CA ASN A 174 -0.10 -3.97 -13.39
C ASN A 174 -0.70 -2.67 -12.88
N LEU A 175 -1.89 -2.70 -12.29
CA LEU A 175 -2.52 -1.51 -11.68
C LEU A 175 -1.65 -0.96 -10.55
N PHE A 176 -1.11 -1.83 -9.71
CA PHE A 176 -0.21 -1.44 -8.64
C PHE A 176 1.03 -0.72 -9.17
N ASN A 177 1.69 -1.28 -10.18
CA ASN A 177 2.84 -0.66 -10.82
C ASN A 177 2.47 0.65 -11.52
N ILE A 178 1.32 0.73 -12.22
CA ILE A 178 0.87 1.96 -12.89
C ILE A 178 0.70 3.09 -11.87
N ILE A 179 0.06 2.83 -10.74
CA ILE A 179 -0.16 3.84 -9.68
C ILE A 179 1.19 4.34 -9.15
N LEU A 180 2.12 3.44 -8.86
CA LEU A 180 3.42 3.82 -8.31
C LEU A 180 4.30 4.51 -9.35
N PHE A 181 4.37 4.02 -10.59
CA PHE A 181 5.10 4.69 -11.66
C PHE A 181 4.55 6.09 -11.91
N PHE A 182 3.21 6.25 -11.88
CA PHE A 182 2.59 7.56 -11.92
C PHE A 182 3.09 8.46 -10.79
N CYS A 183 3.07 7.98 -9.54
CA CYS A 183 3.57 8.76 -8.40
C CYS A 183 5.04 9.14 -8.58
N PHE A 184 5.91 8.19 -8.93
CA PHE A 184 7.32 8.48 -9.16
C PHE A 184 7.53 9.48 -10.31
N ASP A 185 6.87 9.33 -11.46
CA ASP A 185 7.05 10.23 -12.60
C ASP A 185 6.48 11.64 -12.32
N TYR A 186 5.31 11.70 -11.69
CA TYR A 186 4.63 12.96 -11.40
C TYR A 186 5.39 13.83 -10.39
N PHE A 187 5.98 13.22 -9.35
CA PHE A 187 6.72 13.96 -8.32
C PHE A 187 8.21 14.13 -8.61
N ASN A 188 8.82 13.30 -9.46
CA ASN A 188 10.22 13.46 -9.89
C ASN A 188 10.36 14.38 -11.10
N GLY A 189 9.30 14.55 -11.89
CA GLY A 189 9.30 15.31 -13.13
C GLY A 189 8.58 16.66 -13.04
N LYS A 190 8.65 17.40 -14.15
CA LYS A 190 7.87 18.65 -14.38
C LYS A 190 6.58 18.39 -15.15
N LYS A 191 6.19 17.12 -15.33
CA LYS A 191 5.06 16.69 -16.14
C LYS A 191 3.72 16.94 -15.45
N GLY A 192 2.65 17.06 -16.24
CA GLY A 192 1.28 17.11 -15.78
C GLY A 192 0.73 15.73 -15.40
N PHE A 193 -0.47 15.71 -14.79
CA PHE A 193 -1.13 14.49 -14.32
C PHE A 193 -1.30 13.45 -15.46
N PHE A 194 -1.94 13.82 -16.54
CA PHE A 194 -2.23 12.89 -17.65
C PHE A 194 -0.97 12.44 -18.40
N GLU A 195 0.03 13.30 -18.49
CA GLU A 195 1.32 12.95 -19.11
C GLU A 195 2.05 11.89 -18.29
N SER A 196 2.09 12.05 -16.95
CA SER A 196 2.67 11.07 -16.05
C SER A 196 1.87 9.77 -15.99
N LEU A 197 0.53 9.83 -16.05
CA LEU A 197 -0.32 8.65 -16.12
C LEU A 197 -0.10 7.89 -17.44
N SER A 198 -0.03 8.61 -18.57
CA SER A 198 0.30 8.01 -19.87
C SER A 198 1.69 7.36 -19.86
N TYR A 199 2.68 8.02 -19.25
CA TYR A 199 4.01 7.43 -19.07
C TYR A 199 3.95 6.14 -18.23
N ALA A 200 3.26 6.18 -17.10
CA ALA A 200 3.12 5.03 -16.20
C ALA A 200 2.51 3.80 -16.90
N ILE A 201 1.51 4.00 -17.76
CA ILE A 201 0.89 2.92 -18.53
C ILE A 201 1.87 2.41 -19.60
N ARG A 202 2.44 3.30 -20.42
CA ARG A 202 3.30 2.90 -21.55
C ARG A 202 4.57 2.20 -21.09
N SER A 203 5.18 2.65 -19.99
CA SER A 203 6.43 2.10 -19.48
C SER A 203 6.32 0.67 -18.95
N GLN A 204 5.08 0.17 -18.70
CA GLN A 204 4.87 -1.24 -18.41
C GLN A 204 5.13 -2.14 -19.62
N PHE A 205 4.92 -1.62 -20.82
CA PHE A 205 4.94 -2.40 -22.07
C PHE A 205 6.15 -2.11 -22.97
N SER A 206 6.75 -0.92 -22.86
CA SER A 206 7.85 -0.52 -23.73
C SER A 206 8.80 0.46 -23.06
N TYR A 207 10.10 0.34 -23.39
CA TYR A 207 11.07 1.36 -23.04
C TYR A 207 10.93 2.60 -23.94
N LYS A 208 11.33 3.75 -23.43
CA LYS A 208 11.21 5.04 -24.13
C LYS A 208 12.00 5.09 -25.46
N ASN A 209 13.13 4.38 -25.54
CA ASN A 209 13.97 4.32 -26.73
C ASN A 209 13.50 3.31 -27.78
N GLY A 210 12.50 2.48 -27.48
CA GLY A 210 11.87 1.52 -28.42
C GLY A 210 12.79 0.44 -29.00
N ARG A 211 14.06 0.39 -28.60
CA ARG A 211 15.08 -0.53 -29.14
C ARG A 211 15.23 -1.82 -28.35
N GLU A 212 14.59 -1.91 -27.19
CA GLU A 212 14.71 -3.05 -26.29
C GLU A 212 13.43 -3.85 -26.23
N ASN A 213 13.56 -5.13 -25.87
CA ASN A 213 12.41 -5.99 -25.63
C ASN A 213 11.50 -5.42 -24.53
N SER A 214 10.20 -5.66 -24.65
CA SER A 214 9.21 -5.20 -23.68
C SER A 214 9.60 -5.59 -22.24
N PRO A 215 9.57 -4.64 -21.28
CA PRO A 215 9.87 -4.94 -19.88
C PRO A 215 8.72 -5.65 -19.16
N TYR A 216 7.58 -5.87 -19.81
CA TYR A 216 6.33 -6.32 -19.21
C TYR A 216 6.51 -7.53 -18.29
N TRP A 217 7.07 -8.63 -18.82
CA TRP A 217 7.20 -9.88 -18.07
C TRP A 217 8.12 -9.77 -16.85
N LYS A 218 9.19 -8.97 -16.95
CA LYS A 218 10.09 -8.79 -15.81
C LYS A 218 9.46 -7.93 -14.71
N TYR A 219 8.69 -6.88 -15.06
CA TYR A 219 7.99 -6.05 -14.06
C TYR A 219 6.83 -6.82 -13.43
N TRP A 220 5.98 -7.41 -14.25
CA TRP A 220 4.86 -8.22 -13.78
C TRP A 220 5.31 -9.37 -12.88
N GLY A 221 6.30 -10.16 -13.33
CA GLY A 221 6.79 -11.31 -12.58
C GLY A 221 7.45 -10.93 -11.25
N ALA A 222 8.31 -9.90 -11.24
CA ALA A 222 8.95 -9.44 -10.00
C ALA A 222 7.90 -8.87 -9.02
N THR A 223 6.89 -8.14 -9.50
CA THR A 223 5.80 -7.66 -8.65
C THR A 223 4.98 -8.81 -8.07
N ILE A 224 4.65 -9.84 -8.86
CA ILE A 224 3.93 -11.03 -8.34
C ILE A 224 4.73 -11.73 -7.25
N ILE A 225 6.01 -11.99 -7.46
CA ILE A 225 6.83 -12.65 -6.42
C ILE A 225 6.84 -11.82 -5.14
N MET A 226 7.04 -10.51 -5.26
CA MET A 226 7.02 -9.63 -4.10
C MET A 226 5.65 -9.56 -3.41
N MET A 227 4.55 -9.60 -4.19
CA MET A 227 3.19 -9.70 -3.65
C MET A 227 2.94 -11.03 -2.93
N VAL A 228 3.41 -12.14 -3.48
CA VAL A 228 3.29 -13.46 -2.84
C VAL A 228 4.07 -13.49 -1.52
N LEU A 229 5.31 -13.00 -1.51
CA LEU A 229 6.10 -12.89 -0.29
C LEU A 229 5.42 -12.00 0.76
N PHE A 230 4.93 -10.84 0.35
CA PHE A 230 4.15 -9.95 1.21
C PHE A 230 2.90 -10.65 1.77
N TYR A 231 2.14 -11.35 0.92
CA TYR A 231 0.92 -12.03 1.29
C TYR A 231 1.18 -13.15 2.31
N ILE A 232 2.18 -13.99 2.08
CA ILE A 232 2.56 -15.07 3.01
C ILE A 232 2.88 -14.51 4.39
N VAL A 233 3.70 -13.47 4.47
CA VAL A 233 4.07 -12.86 5.75
C VAL A 233 2.86 -12.16 6.39
N SER A 234 2.05 -11.46 5.62
CA SER A 234 0.85 -10.76 6.11
C SER A 234 -0.20 -11.73 6.65
N VAL A 235 -0.44 -12.85 5.95
CA VAL A 235 -1.38 -13.90 6.38
C VAL A 235 -0.95 -14.50 7.72
N PHE A 236 0.35 -14.70 7.93
CA PHE A 236 0.86 -15.18 9.21
C PHE A 236 0.41 -14.28 10.37
N PHE A 237 0.55 -12.96 10.24
CA PHE A 237 0.13 -12.02 11.28
C PHE A 237 -1.39 -11.86 11.39
N THR A 238 -2.11 -11.84 10.28
CA THR A 238 -3.58 -11.67 10.27
C THR A 238 -4.34 -12.93 10.65
N SER A 239 -3.71 -14.11 10.58
CA SER A 239 -4.32 -15.36 11.06
C SER A 239 -4.41 -15.45 12.58
N VAL A 240 -3.53 -14.76 13.32
CA VAL A 240 -3.50 -14.81 14.79
C VAL A 240 -4.85 -14.40 15.41
N PRO A 241 -5.43 -13.23 15.11
CA PRO A 241 -6.73 -12.87 15.66
C PRO A 241 -7.84 -13.85 15.22
N MET A 242 -7.79 -14.37 14.00
CA MET A 242 -8.77 -15.36 13.52
C MET A 242 -8.69 -16.69 14.28
N ILE A 243 -7.48 -17.17 14.55
CA ILE A 243 -7.28 -18.37 15.39
C ILE A 243 -7.86 -18.15 16.79
N LEU A 244 -7.59 -17.00 17.41
CA LEU A 244 -8.16 -16.66 18.72
C LEU A 244 -9.69 -16.59 18.70
N PHE A 245 -10.27 -16.08 17.62
CA PHE A 245 -11.71 -16.06 17.43
C PHE A 245 -12.31 -17.47 17.35
N PHE A 246 -11.72 -18.37 16.57
CA PHE A 246 -12.16 -19.76 16.45
C PHE A 246 -11.98 -20.53 17.77
N ILE A 247 -10.89 -20.31 18.52
CA ILE A 247 -10.71 -20.89 19.85
C ILE A 247 -11.85 -20.41 20.78
N LYS A 248 -12.15 -19.11 20.77
CA LYS A 248 -13.25 -18.56 21.59
C LYS A 248 -14.57 -19.21 21.23
N LEU A 249 -14.90 -19.33 19.96
CA LEU A 249 -16.14 -19.99 19.52
C LEU A 249 -16.21 -21.45 19.96
N SER A 250 -15.12 -22.22 19.82
CA SER A 250 -15.08 -23.64 20.18
C SER A 250 -15.16 -23.91 21.69
N THR A 251 -14.75 -22.94 22.50
CA THR A 251 -14.77 -23.04 23.97
C THR A 251 -16.05 -22.48 24.60
N THR A 252 -16.89 -21.79 23.81
CA THR A 252 -18.18 -21.29 24.28
C THR A 252 -19.24 -22.40 24.16
N ALA A 253 -20.04 -22.61 25.20
CA ALA A 253 -21.11 -23.63 25.20
C ALA A 253 -22.08 -23.40 24.02
N PRO A 254 -22.57 -24.45 23.35
CA PRO A 254 -23.44 -24.34 22.17
C PRO A 254 -24.65 -23.43 22.39
N ASP A 255 -25.28 -23.52 23.55
CA ASP A 255 -26.45 -22.71 23.89
C ASP A 255 -26.12 -21.23 24.11
N ALA A 256 -24.90 -20.91 24.52
CA ALA A 256 -24.42 -19.54 24.72
C ALA A 256 -23.84 -18.92 23.44
N GLN A 257 -23.53 -19.71 22.41
CA GLN A 257 -22.96 -19.22 21.16
C GLN A 257 -23.93 -18.34 20.38
N PHE A 258 -25.23 -18.60 20.49
CA PHE A 258 -26.28 -17.90 19.74
C PHE A 258 -26.86 -16.69 20.48
N GLU A 259 -26.63 -16.56 21.77
CA GLU A 259 -27.20 -15.47 22.57
C GLU A 259 -26.24 -14.35 22.92
N GLN A 260 -24.92 -14.52 22.70
CA GLN A 260 -23.93 -13.55 23.15
C GLN A 260 -23.11 -12.97 21.96
N ASN A 261 -22.93 -11.65 22.00
CA ASN A 261 -21.96 -10.97 21.14
C ASN A 261 -20.55 -11.58 21.30
N PRO A 262 -19.97 -12.22 20.29
CA PRO A 262 -18.67 -12.90 20.39
C PRO A 262 -17.51 -11.94 20.71
N PHE A 263 -17.70 -10.65 20.47
CA PHE A 263 -16.73 -9.60 20.76
C PHE A 263 -17.01 -8.83 22.05
N ALA A 264 -17.93 -9.34 22.90
CA ALA A 264 -18.22 -8.70 24.19
C ALA A 264 -17.01 -8.76 25.14
N GLY A 265 -16.92 -7.79 26.03
CA GLY A 265 -15.93 -7.75 27.11
C GLY A 265 -14.48 -7.58 26.63
N SER A 266 -13.55 -8.10 27.43
CA SER A 266 -12.10 -7.99 27.22
C SER A 266 -11.60 -8.74 25.99
N PHE A 267 -12.26 -9.83 25.59
CA PHE A 267 -11.88 -10.58 24.39
C PHE A 267 -11.99 -9.74 23.13
N GLY A 268 -13.07 -8.98 22.94
CA GLY A 268 -13.23 -8.10 21.79
C GLY A 268 -12.13 -7.04 21.71
N ILE A 269 -11.77 -6.43 22.85
CA ILE A 269 -10.67 -5.46 22.90
C ILE A 269 -9.36 -6.13 22.48
N LEU A 270 -9.04 -7.30 23.04
CA LEU A 270 -7.83 -8.06 22.70
C LEU A 270 -7.79 -8.43 21.21
N PHE A 271 -8.90 -8.94 20.68
CA PHE A 271 -9.03 -9.34 19.28
C PHE A 271 -8.75 -8.16 18.34
N PHE A 272 -9.43 -7.03 18.52
CA PHE A 272 -9.26 -5.86 17.66
C PHE A 272 -7.92 -5.16 17.88
N MET A 273 -7.34 -5.23 19.07
CA MET A 273 -5.98 -4.73 19.32
C MET A 273 -4.93 -5.53 18.53
N ILE A 274 -5.01 -6.87 18.57
CA ILE A 274 -4.11 -7.74 17.80
C ILE A 274 -4.34 -7.53 16.30
N TYR A 275 -5.58 -7.41 15.86
CA TYR A 275 -5.91 -7.09 14.45
C TYR A 275 -5.33 -5.74 14.02
N GLY A 276 -5.45 -4.72 14.85
CA GLY A 276 -4.86 -3.40 14.61
C GLY A 276 -3.33 -3.45 14.51
N ILE A 277 -2.66 -4.16 15.43
CA ILE A 277 -1.20 -4.36 15.37
C ILE A 277 -0.81 -5.10 14.09
N SER A 278 -1.53 -6.15 13.71
CA SER A 278 -1.31 -6.89 12.47
C SER A 278 -1.45 -6.00 11.23
N SER A 279 -2.41 -5.08 11.24
CA SER A 279 -2.63 -4.07 10.20
C SER A 279 -1.42 -3.11 10.08
N VAL A 280 -0.87 -2.66 11.21
CA VAL A 280 0.35 -1.83 11.23
C VAL A 280 1.53 -2.59 10.64
N ILE A 281 1.75 -3.85 11.04
CA ILE A 281 2.82 -4.70 10.50
C ILE A 281 2.66 -4.86 8.99
N SER A 282 1.46 -5.15 8.50
CA SER A 282 1.17 -5.27 7.07
C SER A 282 1.46 -3.96 6.32
N THR A 283 1.13 -2.81 6.90
CA THR A 283 1.45 -1.50 6.32
C THR A 283 2.96 -1.27 6.22
N LEU A 284 3.73 -1.68 7.22
CA LEU A 284 5.20 -1.61 7.17
C LEU A 284 5.77 -2.52 6.07
N LEU A 285 5.29 -3.75 5.99
CA LEU A 285 5.73 -4.73 4.98
C LEU A 285 5.38 -4.27 3.55
N MET A 286 4.26 -3.57 3.35
CA MET A 286 3.85 -3.04 2.04
C MET A 286 4.91 -2.12 1.42
N ASN A 287 5.76 -1.48 2.24
CA ASN A 287 6.85 -0.64 1.75
C ASN A 287 7.86 -1.41 0.89
N VAL A 288 7.97 -2.73 1.06
CA VAL A 288 8.85 -3.57 0.21
C VAL A 288 8.34 -3.58 -1.23
N LEU A 289 7.01 -3.65 -1.41
CA LEU A 289 6.37 -3.55 -2.74
C LEU A 289 6.55 -2.17 -3.35
N TYR A 290 6.40 -1.11 -2.55
CA TYR A 290 6.58 0.27 -3.02
C TYR A 290 8.01 0.52 -3.51
N VAL A 291 9.01 0.05 -2.77
CA VAL A 291 10.42 0.16 -3.16
C VAL A 291 10.70 -0.66 -4.41
N ASN A 292 10.18 -1.88 -4.52
CA ASN A 292 10.33 -2.71 -5.71
C ASN A 292 9.80 -2.01 -6.98
N SER A 293 8.56 -1.50 -6.93
CA SER A 293 7.99 -0.73 -8.05
C SER A 293 8.76 0.57 -8.33
N GLY A 294 9.29 1.22 -7.28
CA GLY A 294 10.17 2.37 -7.45
C GLY A 294 11.45 2.02 -8.22
N LEU A 295 12.09 0.90 -7.92
CA LEU A 295 13.28 0.43 -8.67
C LEU A 295 12.95 0.10 -10.12
N MET A 296 11.73 -0.43 -10.40
CA MET A 296 11.25 -0.65 -11.77
C MET A 296 11.03 0.68 -12.49
N TYR A 297 10.47 1.71 -11.82
CA TYR A 297 10.38 3.04 -12.40
C TYR A 297 11.75 3.58 -12.80
N TYR A 298 12.76 3.48 -11.93
CA TYR A 298 14.13 3.92 -12.25
C TYR A 298 14.75 3.11 -13.38
N ASP A 299 14.46 1.81 -13.50
CA ASP A 299 14.86 0.96 -14.64
C ASP A 299 14.18 1.44 -15.94
N SER A 300 12.92 1.87 -15.90
CA SER A 300 12.19 2.35 -17.08
C SER A 300 12.74 3.67 -17.65
N ARG A 301 13.52 4.42 -16.85
CA ARG A 301 14.10 5.72 -17.21
C ARG A 301 15.43 5.57 -17.95
N THR A 302 15.44 4.77 -19.03
CA THR A 302 16.61 4.53 -19.86
C THR A 302 17.21 5.81 -20.46
N ASP A 303 16.42 6.87 -20.59
CA ASP A 303 16.83 8.20 -21.00
C ASP A 303 17.80 8.88 -20.02
N LEU A 304 17.88 8.39 -18.78
CA LEU A 304 18.77 8.91 -17.73
C LEU A 304 19.96 8.00 -17.42
N HIS A 305 19.96 6.74 -17.87
CA HIS A 305 21.04 5.79 -17.60
C HIS A 305 22.39 6.28 -18.09
N GLN A 306 22.49 6.70 -19.36
CA GLN A 306 23.75 7.20 -19.97
C GLN A 306 24.28 8.47 -19.30
N LYS A 307 23.40 9.36 -18.83
CA LYS A 307 23.81 10.58 -18.15
C LYS A 307 24.50 10.31 -16.83
N MET A 308 24.10 9.26 -16.13
CA MET A 308 24.74 8.86 -14.87
C MET A 308 26.09 8.18 -15.10
N GLU A 309 26.18 7.33 -16.14
CA GLU A 309 27.45 6.70 -16.52
C GLU A 309 28.50 7.76 -16.95
N LEU A 310 28.11 8.76 -17.70
CA LEU A 310 28.99 9.87 -18.09
C LEU A 310 29.43 10.70 -16.88
N ALA A 311 28.53 11.00 -15.94
CA ALA A 311 28.88 11.73 -14.73
C ALA A 311 29.81 10.95 -13.80
N GLU A 312 29.70 9.62 -13.74
CA GLU A 312 30.65 8.76 -13.01
C GLU A 312 32.05 8.77 -13.66
N ILE A 313 32.13 8.75 -15.00
CA ILE A 313 33.40 8.83 -15.73
C ILE A 313 34.08 10.20 -15.51
N ASP A 314 33.32 11.30 -15.53
CA ASP A 314 33.83 12.64 -15.27
C ASP A 314 34.37 12.80 -13.84
N THR A 315 33.81 12.09 -12.86
CA THR A 315 34.31 12.11 -11.47
C THR A 315 35.57 11.30 -11.26
N ILE A 316 35.84 10.26 -12.08
CA ILE A 316 37.08 9.45 -12.03
C ILE A 316 38.27 10.27 -12.54
N GLY A 317 38.05 11.16 -13.54
CA GLY A 317 39.14 12.01 -14.09
C GLY A 317 39.51 13.23 -13.24
N ILE A 318 38.78 13.53 -12.16
CA ILE A 318 39.06 14.69 -11.28
C ILE A 318 39.92 14.29 -10.05
N ASN A 319 40.08 13.02 -9.78
CA ASN A 319 40.82 12.50 -8.62
C ASN A 319 42.25 12.01 -8.98
N GLU A 320 42.74 12.32 -10.17
CA GLU A 320 44.16 12.25 -10.56
C GLU A 320 44.77 13.65 -10.67
#